data_a83cf870933337a778bbcc49f1a7c264
#
_entry.id   a83cf870933337a778bbcc49f1a7c264
#
_cell.length_a   1.000
_cell.length_b   1.000
_cell.length_c   1.000
_cell.angle_alpha   90.00
_cell.angle_beta   90.00
_cell.angle_gamma   90.00
#
_symmetry.space_group_name_H-M   'P 1'
#
loop_
_entity.id
_entity.type
_entity.pdbx_description
1 polymer ?
#
loop_
_entity_poly.entity_id
_entity_poly.type
_entity_poly.pdbx_seq_one_letter_code
_entity_poly.pdbx_strand_id
1 'polypeptide(L)'
;EDDYARLGTKAQMNPPLRTKADQAALWAGIKDGTIDTIGTDHAPHTLVEKAKPYGEAPSGVPGIETLLPLLLTAVSEKKINLEDVVRITKTNAEAIFRLPSNEDIVLVDLKKTKLVRDEDMKTKCGWSPFAGQTLTGWPTHTICQEKIYKCS
;
A
#
# COMPACT_ATOMS: atom_id res chain seq x y z
N GLU A 1 -2.70 -13.44 -9.68
CA GLU A 1 -1.98 -14.39 -10.58
C GLU A 1 -1.59 -13.73 -11.89
N ASP A 2 -2.51 -12.98 -12.54
CA ASP A 2 -2.27 -12.36 -13.84
C ASP A 2 -1.05 -11.40 -13.86
N ASP A 3 -0.72 -10.80 -12.72
CA ASP A 3 0.41 -9.89 -12.58
C ASP A 3 1.78 -10.56 -12.75
N TYR A 4 1.90 -11.87 -12.56
CA TYR A 4 3.15 -12.57 -12.85
C TYR A 4 3.52 -12.49 -14.34
N ALA A 5 2.53 -12.62 -15.23
CA ALA A 5 2.75 -12.48 -16.65
C ALA A 5 3.16 -11.05 -17.06
N ARG A 6 2.60 -10.05 -16.37
CA ARG A 6 2.84 -8.62 -16.66
C ARG A 6 4.14 -8.09 -16.04
N LEU A 7 4.42 -8.46 -14.79
CA LEU A 7 5.50 -7.90 -13.99
C LEU A 7 6.75 -8.80 -13.91
N GLY A 8 6.62 -10.09 -14.25
CA GLY A 8 7.70 -11.04 -14.11
C GLY A 8 8.23 -11.08 -12.67
N THR A 9 9.54 -11.02 -12.52
CA THR A 9 10.24 -11.03 -11.23
C THR A 9 9.93 -9.83 -10.33
N LYS A 10 9.43 -8.70 -10.89
CA LYS A 10 8.92 -7.60 -10.08
C LYS A 10 7.72 -8.00 -9.21
N ALA A 11 6.96 -9.05 -9.61
CA ALA A 11 5.88 -9.61 -8.79
C ALA A 11 6.34 -10.72 -7.83
N GLN A 12 7.63 -11.10 -7.86
CA GLN A 12 8.17 -12.11 -6.95
C GLN A 12 8.20 -11.56 -5.53
N MET A 13 7.39 -12.18 -4.67
CA MET A 13 7.23 -11.81 -3.25
C MET A 13 6.90 -13.06 -2.42
N ASN A 14 7.04 -12.95 -1.12
CA ASN A 14 6.68 -13.98 -0.17
C ASN A 14 5.80 -13.38 0.95
N PRO A 15 4.57 -13.86 1.15
CA PRO A 15 3.88 -14.93 0.39
C PRO A 15 3.61 -14.53 -1.06
N PRO A 16 3.48 -15.50 -1.98
CA PRO A 16 3.26 -15.22 -3.41
C PRO A 16 1.85 -14.65 -3.66
N LEU A 17 1.67 -14.00 -4.82
CA LEU A 17 0.37 -13.49 -5.24
C LEU A 17 -0.64 -14.63 -5.34
N ARG A 18 -1.86 -14.36 -4.91
CA ARG A 18 -2.97 -15.31 -4.82
C ARG A 18 -4.07 -14.99 -5.82
N THR A 19 -5.11 -15.82 -5.80
CA THR A 19 -6.26 -15.76 -6.70
C THR A 19 -7.18 -14.56 -6.41
N LYS A 20 -8.10 -14.27 -7.34
CA LYS A 20 -9.15 -13.26 -7.10
C LYS A 20 -10.09 -13.66 -5.96
N ALA A 21 -10.31 -14.98 -5.73
CA ALA A 21 -11.08 -15.45 -4.61
C ALA A 21 -10.41 -15.15 -3.27
N ASP A 22 -9.09 -15.34 -3.18
CA ASP A 22 -8.32 -14.98 -1.98
C ASP A 22 -8.38 -13.46 -1.72
N GLN A 23 -8.26 -12.64 -2.78
CA GLN A 23 -8.40 -11.19 -2.65
C GLN A 23 -9.78 -10.78 -2.12
N ALA A 24 -10.85 -11.41 -2.63
CA ALA A 24 -12.22 -11.15 -2.17
C ALA A 24 -12.39 -11.54 -0.69
N ALA A 25 -11.80 -12.66 -0.27
CA ALA A 25 -11.81 -13.10 1.13
C ALA A 25 -11.05 -12.12 2.05
N LEU A 26 -9.91 -11.59 1.59
CA LEU A 26 -9.17 -10.56 2.34
C LEU A 26 -9.98 -9.26 2.51
N TRP A 27 -10.65 -8.79 1.45
CA TRP A 27 -11.54 -7.61 1.57
C TRP A 27 -12.74 -7.87 2.50
N ALA A 28 -13.31 -9.07 2.47
CA ALA A 28 -14.36 -9.46 3.42
C ALA A 28 -13.83 -9.47 4.86
N GLY A 29 -12.64 -10.06 5.08
CA GLY A 29 -12.01 -10.11 6.40
C GLY A 29 -11.64 -8.73 6.98
N ILE A 30 -11.35 -7.74 6.13
CA ILE A 30 -11.21 -6.35 6.59
C ILE A 30 -12.57 -5.83 7.09
N LYS A 31 -13.65 -6.04 6.34
CA LYS A 31 -14.99 -5.53 6.71
C LYS A 31 -15.55 -6.15 7.96
N ASP A 32 -15.39 -7.45 8.15
CA ASP A 32 -15.95 -8.18 9.29
C ASP A 32 -15.04 -8.15 10.54
N GLY A 33 -13.83 -7.56 10.42
CA GLY A 33 -12.90 -7.41 11.53
C GLY A 33 -12.02 -8.64 11.78
N THR A 34 -12.05 -9.66 10.91
CA THR A 34 -11.14 -10.81 10.99
C THR A 34 -9.69 -10.39 10.77
N ILE A 35 -9.47 -9.36 9.93
CA ILE A 35 -8.16 -8.76 9.69
C ILE A 35 -8.03 -7.51 10.55
N ASP A 36 -7.09 -7.53 11.47
CA ASP A 36 -6.86 -6.46 12.43
C ASP A 36 -6.05 -5.31 11.86
N THR A 37 -4.96 -5.59 11.17
CA THR A 37 -4.03 -4.57 10.69
C THR A 37 -3.55 -4.86 9.29
N ILE A 38 -2.95 -3.86 8.65
CA ILE A 38 -2.28 -3.98 7.35
C ILE A 38 -0.84 -3.52 7.46
N GLY A 39 0.06 -4.26 6.82
CA GLY A 39 1.47 -3.92 6.69
C GLY A 39 1.89 -3.94 5.22
N THR A 40 2.85 -3.10 4.86
CA THR A 40 3.36 -3.03 3.48
C THR A 40 4.37 -4.10 3.16
N ASP A 41 5.01 -4.66 4.16
CA ASP A 41 6.23 -5.48 3.99
C ASP A 41 7.20 -4.82 2.97
N HIS A 42 7.46 -3.51 3.18
CA HIS A 42 8.24 -2.69 2.26
C HIS A 42 9.67 -3.22 2.12
N ALA A 43 9.91 -4.00 1.09
CA ALA A 43 11.21 -4.59 0.75
C ALA A 43 11.71 -4.05 -0.60
N PRO A 44 12.32 -2.85 -0.64
CA PRO A 44 12.71 -2.17 -1.86
C PRO A 44 14.02 -2.74 -2.42
N HIS A 45 13.92 -3.65 -3.36
CA HIS A 45 15.06 -4.14 -4.13
C HIS A 45 15.25 -3.30 -5.39
N THR A 46 16.49 -3.15 -5.85
CA THR A 46 16.80 -2.41 -7.07
C THR A 46 16.26 -3.12 -8.31
N LEU A 47 16.08 -2.36 -9.41
CA LEU A 47 15.67 -2.95 -10.69
C LEU A 47 16.68 -3.98 -11.20
N VAL A 48 17.97 -3.78 -10.93
CA VAL A 48 19.03 -4.73 -11.28
C VAL A 48 18.87 -6.05 -10.54
N GLU A 49 18.58 -6.00 -9.25
CA GLU A 49 18.32 -7.21 -8.45
C GLU A 49 17.05 -7.92 -8.92
N LYS A 50 15.99 -7.17 -9.20
CA LYS A 50 14.72 -7.70 -9.71
C LYS A 50 14.79 -8.22 -11.14
N ALA A 51 15.81 -7.84 -11.93
CA ALA A 51 16.01 -8.34 -13.28
C ALA A 51 16.65 -9.74 -13.38
N LYS A 52 17.07 -10.32 -12.27
CA LYS A 52 17.58 -11.69 -12.23
C LYS A 52 16.49 -12.72 -12.58
N PRO A 53 16.85 -13.94 -12.99
CA PRO A 53 15.87 -15.00 -13.22
C PRO A 53 14.98 -15.26 -12.00
N TYR A 54 13.79 -15.79 -12.25
CA TYR A 54 12.87 -16.19 -11.17
C TYR A 54 13.55 -17.25 -10.26
N GLY A 55 13.46 -17.02 -8.95
CA GLY A 55 14.16 -17.86 -7.94
C GLY A 55 15.53 -17.32 -7.54
N GLU A 56 16.21 -16.52 -8.38
CA GLU A 56 17.44 -15.80 -8.04
C GLU A 56 17.16 -14.31 -7.71
N ALA A 57 16.09 -13.75 -8.27
CA ALA A 57 15.65 -12.42 -7.90
C ALA A 57 15.15 -12.41 -6.45
N PRO A 58 15.46 -11.38 -5.64
CA PRO A 58 14.97 -11.32 -4.28
C PRO A 58 13.46 -11.15 -4.23
N SER A 59 12.82 -11.82 -3.27
CA SER A 59 11.40 -11.63 -2.96
C SER A 59 11.18 -10.29 -2.26
N GLY A 60 10.11 -9.60 -2.62
CA GLY A 60 9.71 -8.34 -2.01
C GLY A 60 9.48 -7.22 -3.03
N VAL A 61 8.70 -6.24 -2.61
CA VAL A 61 8.29 -5.08 -3.42
C VAL A 61 8.27 -3.80 -2.57
N PRO A 62 8.47 -2.62 -3.17
CA PRO A 62 8.22 -1.37 -2.49
C PRO A 62 6.70 -1.15 -2.35
N GLY A 63 6.23 -0.79 -1.16
CA GLY A 63 4.79 -0.63 -0.90
C GLY A 63 4.41 0.61 -0.08
N ILE A 64 5.38 1.24 0.61
CA ILE A 64 5.05 2.27 1.61
C ILE A 64 4.38 3.51 1.02
N GLU A 65 4.77 3.94 -0.18
CA GLU A 65 4.22 5.15 -0.83
C GLU A 65 2.82 4.94 -1.40
N THR A 66 2.47 3.70 -1.73
CA THR A 66 1.20 3.37 -2.38
C THR A 66 0.14 2.80 -1.43
N LEU A 67 0.51 2.46 -0.18
CA LEU A 67 -0.43 1.85 0.76
C LEU A 67 -1.71 2.68 0.93
N LEU A 68 -1.58 3.94 1.36
CA LEU A 68 -2.73 4.79 1.61
C LEU A 68 -3.53 5.09 0.34
N PRO A 69 -2.93 5.46 -0.81
CA PRO A 69 -3.66 5.60 -2.07
C PRO A 69 -4.41 4.33 -2.51
N LEU A 70 -3.86 3.14 -2.31
CA LEU A 70 -4.54 1.88 -2.62
C LEU A 70 -5.77 1.66 -1.73
N LEU A 71 -5.67 1.93 -0.43
CA LEU A 71 -6.80 1.83 0.49
C LEU A 71 -7.88 2.86 0.18
N LEU A 72 -7.51 4.11 -0.13
CA LEU A 72 -8.46 5.15 -0.51
C LEU A 72 -9.13 4.83 -1.87
N THR A 73 -8.41 4.21 -2.80
CA THR A 73 -8.99 3.69 -4.03
C THR A 73 -10.04 2.62 -3.72
N ALA A 74 -9.75 1.69 -2.80
CA ALA A 74 -10.70 0.69 -2.37
C ALA A 74 -11.95 1.30 -1.69
N VAL A 75 -11.79 2.43 -0.99
CA VAL A 75 -12.93 3.22 -0.47
C VAL A 75 -13.76 3.80 -1.62
N SER A 76 -13.12 4.40 -2.64
CA SER A 76 -13.83 4.94 -3.81
C SER A 76 -14.59 3.87 -4.59
N GLU A 77 -14.07 2.64 -4.60
CA GLU A 77 -14.68 1.45 -5.20
C GLU A 77 -15.71 0.76 -4.27
N LYS A 78 -15.96 1.32 -3.08
CA LYS A 78 -16.90 0.76 -2.07
C LYS A 78 -16.55 -0.65 -1.58
N LYS A 79 -15.29 -1.03 -1.67
CA LYS A 79 -14.77 -2.28 -1.11
C LYS A 79 -14.69 -2.22 0.42
N ILE A 80 -14.28 -1.07 0.96
CA ILE A 80 -14.19 -0.74 2.39
C ILE A 80 -14.66 0.70 2.60
N ASN A 81 -14.76 1.16 3.85
CA ASN A 81 -15.06 2.55 4.20
C ASN A 81 -13.84 3.26 4.84
N LEU A 82 -13.95 4.55 5.15
CA LEU A 82 -12.85 5.31 5.75
C LEU A 82 -12.55 4.86 7.19
N GLU A 83 -13.58 4.47 7.92
CA GLU A 83 -13.45 3.93 9.29
C GLU A 83 -12.63 2.64 9.29
N ASP A 84 -12.82 1.77 8.29
CA ASP A 84 -11.99 0.59 8.11
C ASP A 84 -10.52 0.96 7.87
N VAL A 85 -10.26 1.98 7.02
CA VAL A 85 -8.88 2.45 6.78
C VAL A 85 -8.24 2.90 8.09
N VAL A 86 -8.89 3.75 8.86
CA VAL A 86 -8.36 4.23 10.16
C VAL A 86 -8.14 3.06 11.12
N ARG A 87 -9.10 2.14 11.18
CA ARG A 87 -9.04 0.98 12.07
C ARG A 87 -7.82 0.10 11.78
N ILE A 88 -7.59 -0.29 10.52
CA ILE A 88 -6.52 -1.24 10.17
C ILE A 88 -5.14 -0.58 10.08
N THR A 89 -5.06 0.74 9.88
CA THR A 89 -3.77 1.44 9.75
C THR A 89 -3.32 2.14 11.04
N LYS A 90 -4.22 2.41 11.98
CA LYS A 90 -3.91 3.13 13.23
C LYS A 90 -4.50 2.45 14.46
N THR A 91 -5.82 2.48 14.64
CA THR A 91 -6.47 2.18 15.90
C THR A 91 -6.15 0.76 16.42
N ASN A 92 -6.26 -0.25 15.55
CA ASN A 92 -5.96 -1.63 15.93
C ASN A 92 -4.46 -1.83 16.18
N ALA A 93 -3.59 -1.20 15.37
CA ALA A 93 -2.15 -1.28 15.60
C ALA A 93 -1.75 -0.66 16.96
N GLU A 94 -2.31 0.52 17.31
CA GLU A 94 -2.10 1.15 18.62
C GLU A 94 -2.51 0.21 19.75
N ALA A 95 -3.69 -0.42 19.65
CA ALA A 95 -4.20 -1.32 20.67
C ALA A 95 -3.38 -2.62 20.80
N ILE A 96 -3.07 -3.29 19.69
CA ILE A 96 -2.37 -4.58 19.67
C ILE A 96 -0.93 -4.43 20.14
N PHE A 97 -0.23 -3.42 19.63
CA PHE A 97 1.18 -3.18 19.95
C PHE A 97 1.39 -2.27 21.16
N ARG A 98 0.30 -1.83 21.83
CA ARG A 98 0.33 -0.92 22.99
C ARG A 98 1.13 0.35 22.68
N LEU A 99 0.96 0.90 21.50
CA LEU A 99 1.61 2.13 21.10
C LEU A 99 0.94 3.32 21.81
N PRO A 100 1.71 4.35 22.18
CA PRO A 100 1.11 5.57 22.69
C PRO A 100 0.26 6.22 21.59
N SER A 101 -0.94 6.63 21.94
CA SER A 101 -1.77 7.43 21.05
C SER A 101 -1.06 8.75 20.73
N ASN A 102 -1.21 9.22 19.51
CA ASN A 102 -0.68 10.51 19.05
C ASN A 102 -1.77 11.30 18.32
N GLU A 103 -1.56 12.60 18.21
CA GLU A 103 -2.47 13.54 17.53
C GLU A 103 -2.04 13.81 16.07
N ASP A 104 -1.17 12.98 15.51
CA ASP A 104 -0.72 13.11 14.13
C ASP A 104 -1.88 12.90 13.16
N ILE A 105 -1.96 13.76 12.14
CA ILE A 105 -3.07 13.81 11.20
C ILE A 105 -2.53 13.72 9.77
N VAL A 106 -3.23 12.96 8.93
CA VAL A 106 -3.03 12.96 7.48
C VAL A 106 -4.23 13.56 6.80
N LEU A 107 -4.02 14.65 6.06
CA LEU A 107 -5.05 15.25 5.21
C LEU A 107 -5.04 14.58 3.85
N VAL A 108 -6.21 14.12 3.40
CA VAL A 108 -6.37 13.42 2.12
C VAL A 108 -7.37 14.15 1.22
N ASP A 109 -7.10 14.13 -0.08
CA ASP A 109 -8.07 14.50 -1.11
C ASP A 109 -8.65 13.22 -1.71
N LEU A 110 -9.89 12.90 -1.34
CA LEU A 110 -10.58 11.68 -1.75
C LEU A 110 -10.95 11.65 -3.25
N LYS A 111 -10.92 12.80 -3.91
CA LYS A 111 -11.26 12.92 -5.35
C LYS A 111 -10.04 12.98 -6.24
N LYS A 112 -8.87 13.24 -5.69
CA LYS A 112 -7.63 13.35 -6.46
C LYS A 112 -7.30 12.01 -7.10
N THR A 113 -7.15 12.00 -8.42
CA THR A 113 -6.67 10.84 -9.18
C THR A 113 -5.26 11.09 -9.67
N LYS A 114 -4.41 10.07 -9.62
CA LYS A 114 -3.03 10.16 -10.08
C LYS A 114 -2.59 8.82 -10.67
N LEU A 115 -1.93 8.87 -11.83
CA LEU A 115 -1.24 7.71 -12.39
C LEU A 115 0.02 7.44 -11.57
N VAL A 116 0.21 6.22 -11.10
CA VAL A 116 1.45 5.80 -10.44
C VAL A 116 2.52 5.65 -11.49
N ARG A 117 3.65 6.33 -11.33
CA ARG A 117 4.79 6.28 -12.24
C ARG A 117 6.06 5.96 -11.46
N ASP A 118 6.94 5.18 -12.05
CA ASP A 118 8.23 4.83 -11.43
C ASP A 118 9.07 6.08 -11.16
N GLU A 119 9.07 7.05 -12.07
CA GLU A 119 9.81 8.31 -11.94
C GLU A 119 9.31 9.23 -10.82
N ASP A 120 8.08 9.04 -10.34
CA ASP A 120 7.51 9.82 -9.23
C ASP A 120 7.84 9.22 -7.85
N MET A 121 8.39 7.99 -7.80
CA MET A 121 8.68 7.30 -6.55
C MET A 121 9.89 7.91 -5.84
N LYS A 122 9.74 8.17 -4.54
CA LYS A 122 10.80 8.69 -3.66
C LYS A 122 11.66 7.58 -3.07
N THR A 123 11.11 6.37 -3.01
CA THR A 123 11.85 5.19 -2.60
C THR A 123 13.08 5.00 -3.49
N LYS A 124 14.25 4.78 -2.90
CA LYS A 124 15.54 4.71 -3.62
C LYS A 124 15.60 3.64 -4.71
N CYS A 125 14.75 2.64 -4.66
CA CYS A 125 14.68 1.61 -5.70
C CYS A 125 14.07 2.13 -7.01
N GLY A 126 13.35 3.27 -7.01
CA GLY A 126 12.87 3.98 -8.19
C GLY A 126 11.83 3.23 -9.02
N TRP A 127 11.00 2.39 -8.40
CA TRP A 127 9.92 1.68 -9.07
C TRP A 127 8.78 1.32 -8.13
N SER A 128 7.61 0.99 -8.69
CA SER A 128 6.45 0.49 -7.95
C SER A 128 5.78 -0.68 -8.69
N PRO A 129 5.33 -1.73 -8.01
CA PRO A 129 4.54 -2.80 -8.63
C PRO A 129 3.18 -2.30 -9.16
N PHE A 130 2.76 -1.12 -8.74
CA PHE A 130 1.52 -0.46 -9.15
C PHE A 130 1.72 0.58 -10.26
N ALA A 131 2.93 0.71 -10.81
CA ALA A 131 3.19 1.61 -11.95
C ALA A 131 2.26 1.30 -13.12
N GLY A 132 1.69 2.36 -13.73
CA GLY A 132 0.69 2.28 -14.78
C GLY A 132 -0.77 2.20 -14.28
N GLN A 133 -1.00 2.07 -12.97
CA GLN A 133 -2.35 2.10 -12.38
C GLN A 133 -2.74 3.53 -11.98
N THR A 134 -3.98 3.90 -12.20
CA THR A 134 -4.55 5.14 -11.69
C THR A 134 -5.20 4.89 -10.35
N LEU A 135 -4.74 5.57 -9.31
CA LEU A 135 -5.28 5.48 -7.96
C LEU A 135 -6.08 6.74 -7.62
N THR A 136 -7.17 6.56 -6.84
CA THR A 136 -8.08 7.61 -6.40
C THR A 136 -7.98 7.78 -4.89
N GLY A 137 -7.82 9.03 -4.45
CA GLY A 137 -7.56 9.37 -3.05
C GLY A 137 -6.07 9.45 -2.76
N TRP A 138 -5.60 10.67 -2.42
CA TRP A 138 -4.17 10.93 -2.19
C TRP A 138 -3.94 11.80 -0.97
N PRO A 139 -2.90 11.52 -0.18
CA PRO A 139 -2.50 12.42 0.89
C PRO A 139 -2.03 13.76 0.31
N THR A 140 -2.37 14.84 0.99
CA THR A 140 -1.94 16.20 0.64
C THR A 140 -0.96 16.76 1.64
N HIS A 141 -1.19 16.51 2.92
CA HIS A 141 -0.34 16.95 4.02
C HIS A 141 -0.33 15.92 5.14
N THR A 142 0.78 15.87 5.85
CA THR A 142 0.89 15.22 7.16
C THR A 142 1.21 16.27 8.21
N ILE A 143 0.49 16.24 9.32
CA ILE A 143 0.75 17.07 10.50
C ILE A 143 1.28 16.11 11.56
N CYS A 144 2.53 16.29 11.93
CA CYS A 144 3.23 15.45 12.90
C CYS A 144 3.97 16.35 13.89
N GLN A 145 3.68 16.17 15.18
CA GLN A 145 4.27 17.00 16.24
C GLN A 145 4.18 18.51 15.91
N GLU A 146 2.99 18.98 15.57
CA GLU A 146 2.67 20.38 15.19
C GLU A 146 3.37 20.89 13.91
N LYS A 147 4.15 20.07 13.23
CA LYS A 147 4.79 20.43 11.96
C LYS A 147 3.98 19.93 10.78
N ILE A 148 3.83 20.77 9.77
CA ILE A 148 3.10 20.48 8.54
C ILE A 148 4.08 20.07 7.45
N TYR A 149 3.88 18.89 6.90
CA TYR A 149 4.63 18.36 5.77
C TYR A 149 3.69 18.21 4.57
N LYS A 150 4.05 18.83 3.44
CA LYS A 150 3.30 18.66 2.20
C LYS A 150 3.67 17.33 1.56
N CYS A 151 2.64 16.53 1.24
CA CYS A 151 2.79 15.35 0.42
C CYS A 151 2.77 15.74 -1.08
N SER A 152 3.63 15.18 -1.87
CA SER A 152 3.77 15.49 -3.31
C SER A 152 2.90 14.60 -4.19
#